data_42582cad04759709a23992f1d39ac33f
#
_entry.id   42582cad04759709a23992f1d39ac33f
#
_cell.length_a   1.000
_cell.length_b   1.000
_cell.length_c   1.000
_cell.angle_alpha   90.00
_cell.angle_beta   90.00
_cell.angle_gamma   90.00
#
_symmetry.space_group_name_H-M   'P 1'
#
loop_
_entity.id
_entity.type
_entity.pdbx_description
1 polymer ?
#
loop_
_entity_poly.entity_id
_entity_poly.type
_entity_poly.pdbx_seq_one_letter_code
_entity_poly.pdbx_strand_id
1 'polypeptide(L)'
;NRSSDRAIAKEELKQNSIRNVYLSLALVFLIGCFISMRPYIKNVVNEVKFTYVAEEYKIPKVTKSKTTKKKSKVIEEEPEPSENYDNTISLNAETTSNLFDDLGYDLKGVRAGQKVKPIYLTKLPRDLNTLGNTKKKRELFIKILLPLVIDENNKILDDRNKLFKILGKNFNTVGERIWLKRRFKEYKVEDQDLSKLKMRMDIIPVSIALAQAANESGWGTSRFALEGNALFGQWTWSKKGITPKNQDPNQTHKVLVFQVLKASVRAYKNNLNTHSAYSEFREARAKLREDKRNIIGSDLTKY
;
A
#
# COMPACT_ATOMS: atom_id res chain seq x y z
N ASN A 1 -23.60 -56.50 -2.91
CA ASN A 1 -23.35 -55.12 -2.43
C ASN A 1 -21.89 -54.86 -2.05
N ARG A 2 -21.14 -55.79 -1.41
CA ARG A 2 -19.73 -55.61 -1.06
C ARG A 2 -18.78 -55.43 -2.25
N SER A 3 -19.11 -55.91 -3.47
CA SER A 3 -18.28 -55.74 -4.67
C SER A 3 -18.43 -54.33 -5.28
N SER A 4 -19.61 -53.73 -5.23
CA SER A 4 -19.91 -52.38 -5.72
C SER A 4 -19.21 -51.32 -4.84
N ASP A 5 -19.25 -51.46 -3.52
CA ASP A 5 -18.64 -50.54 -2.58
C ASP A 5 -17.10 -50.51 -2.71
N ARG A 6 -16.50 -51.67 -3.03
CA ARG A 6 -15.04 -51.75 -3.30
C ARG A 6 -14.64 -51.11 -4.62
N ALA A 7 -15.53 -51.17 -5.65
CA ALA A 7 -15.27 -50.49 -6.92
C ALA A 7 -15.34 -48.97 -6.79
N ILE A 8 -16.34 -48.45 -6.07
CA ILE A 8 -16.49 -47.01 -5.79
C ILE A 8 -15.32 -46.48 -5.00
N ALA A 9 -14.89 -47.14 -3.91
CA ALA A 9 -13.75 -46.75 -3.11
C ALA A 9 -12.43 -46.74 -3.91
N LYS A 10 -12.27 -47.66 -4.87
CA LYS A 10 -11.08 -47.73 -5.74
C LYS A 10 -11.06 -46.58 -6.76
N GLU A 11 -12.24 -46.17 -7.26
CA GLU A 11 -12.39 -45.03 -8.16
C GLU A 11 -12.11 -43.70 -7.43
N GLU A 12 -12.63 -43.54 -6.21
CA GLU A 12 -12.32 -42.37 -5.36
C GLU A 12 -10.84 -42.24 -4.99
N LEU A 13 -10.18 -43.35 -4.66
CA LEU A 13 -8.73 -43.38 -4.41
C LEU A 13 -7.95 -42.99 -5.65
N LYS A 14 -8.38 -43.43 -6.83
CA LYS A 14 -7.73 -43.06 -8.10
C LYS A 14 -7.94 -41.60 -8.44
N GLN A 15 -9.13 -41.03 -8.25
CA GLN A 15 -9.42 -39.60 -8.45
C GLN A 15 -8.65 -38.74 -7.46
N ASN A 16 -8.57 -39.11 -6.18
CA ASN A 16 -7.78 -38.43 -5.18
C ASN A 16 -6.28 -38.43 -5.49
N SER A 17 -5.76 -39.57 -5.99
CA SER A 17 -4.37 -39.68 -6.43
C SER A 17 -4.07 -38.75 -7.62
N ILE A 18 -4.95 -38.72 -8.63
CA ILE A 18 -4.83 -37.83 -9.80
C ILE A 18 -4.88 -36.37 -9.36
N ARG A 19 -5.83 -36.00 -8.49
CA ARG A 19 -5.93 -34.66 -7.94
C ARG A 19 -4.67 -34.22 -7.19
N ASN A 20 -4.08 -35.09 -6.39
CA ASN A 20 -2.85 -34.82 -5.66
C ASN A 20 -1.63 -34.65 -6.59
N VAL A 21 -1.59 -35.41 -7.71
CA VAL A 21 -0.56 -35.23 -8.74
C VAL A 21 -0.70 -33.85 -9.41
N TYR A 22 -1.91 -33.43 -9.78
CA TYR A 22 -2.12 -32.09 -10.34
C TYR A 22 -1.80 -30.96 -9.36
N LEU A 23 -2.15 -31.13 -8.08
CA LEU A 23 -1.78 -30.17 -7.04
C LEU A 23 -0.27 -30.07 -6.86
N SER A 24 0.44 -31.21 -6.90
CA SER A 24 1.90 -31.24 -6.80
C SER A 24 2.57 -30.58 -8.02
N LEU A 25 2.07 -30.84 -9.22
CA LEU A 25 2.56 -30.23 -10.45
C LEU A 25 2.29 -28.71 -10.47
N ALA A 26 1.11 -28.27 -10.02
CA ALA A 26 0.79 -26.86 -9.87
C ALA A 26 1.72 -26.16 -8.85
N LEU A 27 2.02 -26.82 -7.73
CA LEU A 27 2.95 -26.30 -6.72
C LEU A 27 4.37 -26.18 -7.28
N VAL A 28 4.85 -27.21 -8.00
CA VAL A 28 6.18 -27.19 -8.65
C VAL A 28 6.25 -26.09 -9.72
N PHE A 29 5.18 -25.90 -10.49
CA PHE A 29 5.09 -24.84 -11.49
C PHE A 29 5.11 -23.45 -10.82
N LEU A 30 4.37 -23.24 -9.73
CA LEU A 30 4.40 -22.01 -8.94
C LEU A 30 5.77 -21.73 -8.35
N ILE A 31 6.45 -22.76 -7.81
CA ILE A 31 7.81 -22.64 -7.29
C ILE A 31 8.78 -22.31 -8.43
N GLY A 32 8.65 -22.95 -9.59
CA GLY A 32 9.45 -22.67 -10.79
C GLY A 32 9.28 -21.24 -11.29
N CYS A 33 8.03 -20.74 -11.34
CA CYS A 33 7.73 -19.34 -11.67
C CYS A 33 8.35 -18.38 -10.63
N PHE A 34 8.29 -18.73 -9.35
CA PHE A 34 8.87 -17.90 -8.28
C PHE A 34 10.40 -17.85 -8.35
N ILE A 35 11.04 -18.98 -8.69
CA ILE A 35 12.51 -19.05 -8.86
C ILE A 35 12.94 -18.29 -10.13
N SER A 36 12.23 -18.41 -11.24
CA SER A 36 12.54 -17.68 -12.48
C SER A 36 12.30 -16.17 -12.36
N MET A 37 11.40 -15.73 -11.48
CA MET A 37 11.16 -14.30 -11.21
C MET A 37 12.17 -13.68 -10.22
N ARG A 38 12.91 -14.48 -9.45
CA ARG A 38 13.95 -13.98 -8.51
C ARG A 38 14.95 -13.00 -9.11
N PRO A 39 15.56 -13.23 -10.29
CA PRO A 39 16.48 -12.27 -10.88
C PRO A 39 15.77 -10.98 -11.31
N TYR A 40 14.51 -11.06 -11.75
CA TYR A 40 13.72 -9.91 -12.15
C TYR A 40 13.33 -9.03 -10.95
N ILE A 41 12.91 -9.65 -9.84
CA ILE A 41 12.61 -8.97 -8.57
C ILE A 41 13.90 -8.36 -7.98
N LYS A 42 15.04 -9.06 -8.02
CA LYS A 42 16.33 -8.52 -7.60
C LYS A 42 16.76 -7.30 -8.42
N ASN A 43 16.54 -7.32 -9.72
CA ASN A 43 16.87 -6.17 -10.56
C ASN A 43 15.96 -4.97 -10.29
N VAL A 44 14.65 -5.17 -10.11
CA VAL A 44 13.71 -4.11 -9.74
C VAL A 44 14.03 -3.56 -8.34
N VAL A 45 14.34 -4.42 -7.37
CA VAL A 45 14.70 -4.01 -6.00
C VAL A 45 16.06 -3.31 -5.95
N ASN A 46 17.03 -3.74 -6.77
CA ASN A 46 18.35 -3.08 -6.84
C ASN A 46 18.30 -1.74 -7.60
N GLU A 47 17.38 -1.59 -8.58
CA GLU A 47 17.13 -0.29 -9.23
C GLU A 47 16.45 0.73 -8.31
N VAL A 48 15.76 0.28 -7.25
CA VAL A 48 15.04 1.15 -6.30
C VAL A 48 15.67 1.05 -4.91
N LYS A 49 16.98 1.23 -4.78
CA LYS A 49 17.62 1.46 -3.48
C LYS A 49 17.32 2.88 -2.99
N PHE A 50 16.16 3.08 -2.41
CA PHE A 50 15.86 4.27 -1.65
C PHE A 50 16.40 4.09 -0.23
N THR A 51 17.55 4.66 0.05
CA THR A 51 18.02 4.85 1.43
C THR A 51 17.15 5.92 2.06
N TYR A 52 16.23 5.52 2.91
CA TYR A 52 15.51 6.45 3.77
C TYR A 52 16.49 6.88 4.88
N VAL A 53 17.17 7.99 4.67
CA VAL A 53 17.91 8.65 5.75
C VAL A 53 16.85 9.28 6.64
N ALA A 54 16.59 8.67 7.78
CA ALA A 54 15.86 9.31 8.86
C ALA A 54 16.72 10.42 9.42
N GLU A 55 16.66 11.61 8.82
CA GLU A 55 17.21 12.81 9.46
C GLU A 55 16.48 13.00 10.79
N GLU A 56 17.23 13.04 11.86
CA GLU A 56 16.80 13.40 13.20
C GLU A 56 16.16 14.79 13.14
N TYR A 57 14.84 14.83 13.16
CA TYR A 57 14.06 16.06 13.04
C TYR A 57 14.28 16.89 14.30
N LYS A 58 15.22 17.86 14.23
CA LYS A 58 15.42 18.87 15.31
C LYS A 58 14.16 19.70 15.45
N ILE A 59 13.46 19.49 16.56
CA ILE A 59 12.23 20.21 16.93
C ILE A 59 12.56 21.71 17.00
N PRO A 60 11.89 22.60 16.24
CA PRO A 60 12.03 24.04 16.42
C PRO A 60 11.57 24.43 17.83
N LYS A 61 12.38 25.17 18.56
CA LYS A 61 12.02 25.73 19.86
C LYS A 61 10.82 26.66 19.69
N VAL A 62 9.68 26.26 20.25
CA VAL A 62 8.46 27.07 20.29
C VAL A 62 8.66 28.23 21.24
N THR A 63 8.73 29.44 20.69
CA THR A 63 8.70 30.69 21.46
C THR A 63 7.30 30.87 22.07
N LYS A 64 7.24 30.98 23.38
CA LYS A 64 5.98 31.16 24.13
C LYS A 64 5.32 32.48 23.75
N SER A 65 4.22 32.42 23.01
CA SER A 65 3.30 33.55 22.83
C SER A 65 2.20 33.48 23.89
N LYS A 66 1.88 34.64 24.46
CA LYS A 66 0.97 34.82 25.59
C LYS A 66 -0.47 34.42 25.28
N THR A 67 -1.03 33.64 26.15
CA THR A 67 -2.38 33.05 26.11
C THR A 67 -3.46 34.10 26.38
N THR A 68 -4.38 34.29 25.43
CA THR A 68 -5.69 34.87 25.70
C THR A 68 -6.72 33.75 25.80
N LYS A 69 -7.37 33.63 26.96
CA LYS A 69 -8.43 32.65 27.22
C LYS A 69 -9.65 32.91 26.32
N LYS A 70 -9.92 32.03 25.35
CA LYS A 70 -11.19 31.93 24.67
C LYS A 70 -11.79 30.56 24.93
N LYS A 71 -13.08 30.56 25.38
CA LYS A 71 -13.89 29.36 25.63
C LYS A 71 -13.85 28.41 24.44
N SER A 72 -13.47 27.18 24.68
CA SER A 72 -13.47 26.12 23.67
C SER A 72 -14.89 25.67 23.37
N LYS A 73 -15.40 26.06 22.19
CA LYS A 73 -16.47 25.35 21.50
C LYS A 73 -15.93 23.98 21.10
N VAL A 74 -16.67 22.93 21.41
CA VAL A 74 -16.43 21.58 20.89
C VAL A 74 -16.59 21.67 19.38
N ILE A 75 -15.47 21.60 18.66
CA ILE A 75 -15.49 21.47 17.20
C ILE A 75 -15.67 19.98 16.94
N GLU A 76 -16.87 19.56 16.57
CA GLU A 76 -17.07 18.36 15.77
C GLU A 76 -16.28 18.57 14.48
N GLU A 77 -15.21 17.79 14.25
CA GLU A 77 -14.60 17.72 12.94
C GLU A 77 -15.67 17.19 11.97
N GLU A 78 -16.18 18.08 11.13
CA GLU A 78 -16.95 17.70 9.96
C GLU A 78 -16.19 16.64 9.16
N PRO A 79 -16.88 15.62 8.57
CA PRO A 79 -16.25 14.72 7.63
C PRO A 79 -15.60 15.57 6.54
N GLU A 80 -14.33 15.26 6.20
CA GLU A 80 -13.64 15.97 5.10
C GLU A 80 -14.60 16.13 3.92
N PRO A 81 -14.76 17.34 3.38
CA PRO A 81 -15.71 17.58 2.30
C PRO A 81 -15.43 16.58 1.18
N SER A 82 -16.47 15.90 0.72
CA SER A 82 -16.40 15.06 -0.47
C SER A 82 -16.10 15.97 -1.64
N GLU A 83 -14.81 16.25 -1.87
CA GLU A 83 -14.39 16.94 -3.08
C GLU A 83 -14.93 16.15 -4.27
N ASN A 84 -15.73 16.82 -5.08
CA ASN A 84 -16.33 16.22 -6.27
C ASN A 84 -15.26 16.15 -7.35
N TYR A 85 -14.50 15.03 -7.37
CA TYR A 85 -13.36 14.81 -8.30
C TYR A 85 -13.79 14.51 -9.75
N ASP A 86 -15.10 14.64 -10.05
CA ASP A 86 -15.64 14.28 -11.39
C ASP A 86 -15.17 15.21 -12.51
N ASN A 87 -14.69 16.41 -12.17
CA ASN A 87 -14.16 17.40 -13.11
C ASN A 87 -12.63 17.46 -13.17
N THR A 88 -11.91 16.45 -12.68
CA THR A 88 -10.43 16.46 -12.74
C THR A 88 -9.95 16.30 -14.19
N ILE A 89 -9.14 17.26 -14.65
CA ILE A 89 -8.47 17.20 -15.94
C ILE A 89 -7.50 16.01 -15.90
N SER A 90 -7.74 15.01 -16.76
CA SER A 90 -6.79 13.92 -16.97
C SER A 90 -5.74 14.35 -17.96
N LEU A 91 -4.51 14.55 -17.51
CA LEU A 91 -3.38 14.81 -18.38
C LEU A 91 -3.02 13.54 -19.18
N ASN A 92 -2.58 13.70 -20.42
CA ASN A 92 -1.98 12.61 -21.19
C ASN A 92 -0.57 12.29 -20.66
N ALA A 93 -0.02 11.15 -21.06
CA ALA A 93 1.26 10.66 -20.56
C ALA A 93 2.44 11.57 -20.94
N GLU A 94 2.42 12.11 -22.15
CA GLU A 94 3.46 13.03 -22.63
C GLU A 94 3.42 14.35 -21.86
N THR A 95 2.25 14.98 -21.74
CA THR A 95 2.07 16.21 -20.96
C THR A 95 2.47 16.01 -19.50
N THR A 96 2.13 14.85 -18.92
CA THR A 96 2.54 14.51 -17.53
C THR A 96 4.05 14.38 -17.40
N SER A 97 4.71 13.77 -18.40
CA SER A 97 6.17 13.65 -18.41
C SER A 97 6.83 15.01 -18.50
N ASN A 98 6.38 15.86 -19.44
CA ASN A 98 6.91 17.21 -19.64
C ASN A 98 6.72 18.05 -18.37
N LEU A 99 5.55 18.00 -17.74
CA LEU A 99 5.30 18.67 -16.45
C LEU A 99 6.32 18.27 -15.38
N PHE A 100 6.64 16.99 -15.25
CA PHE A 100 7.63 16.52 -14.29
C PHE A 100 9.05 17.01 -14.63
N ASP A 101 9.37 17.06 -15.90
CA ASP A 101 10.67 17.56 -16.37
C ASP A 101 10.79 19.07 -16.16
N ASP A 102 9.76 19.86 -16.46
CA ASP A 102 9.70 21.33 -16.20
C ASP A 102 9.83 21.64 -14.71
N LEU A 103 9.27 20.79 -13.85
CA LEU A 103 9.39 20.93 -12.40
C LEU A 103 10.72 20.41 -11.85
N GLY A 104 11.60 19.89 -12.69
CA GLY A 104 12.88 19.29 -12.28
C GLY A 104 12.70 18.06 -11.40
N TYR A 105 11.62 17.28 -11.62
CA TYR A 105 11.37 16.05 -10.89
C TYR A 105 12.00 14.87 -11.62
N ASP A 106 13.20 14.50 -11.17
CA ASP A 106 14.01 13.43 -11.76
C ASP A 106 14.30 12.33 -10.75
N LEU A 107 14.14 11.06 -11.17
CA LEU A 107 14.39 9.89 -10.32
C LEU A 107 15.88 9.67 -10.01
N LYS A 108 16.78 10.15 -10.87
CA LYS A 108 18.22 10.06 -10.58
C LYS A 108 18.59 10.99 -9.43
N GLY A 109 18.08 12.23 -9.46
CA GLY A 109 18.25 13.16 -8.35
C GLY A 109 17.68 12.62 -7.04
N VAL A 110 16.47 12.02 -7.08
CA VAL A 110 15.87 11.37 -5.91
C VAL A 110 16.74 10.23 -5.38
N ARG A 111 17.31 9.38 -6.25
CA ARG A 111 18.26 8.33 -5.84
C ARG A 111 19.55 8.89 -5.25
N ALA A 112 19.95 10.09 -5.67
CA ALA A 112 21.09 10.82 -5.12
C ALA A 112 20.76 11.59 -3.82
N GLY A 113 19.55 11.45 -3.27
CA GLY A 113 19.15 12.06 -2.01
C GLY A 113 18.32 13.35 -2.14
N GLN A 114 17.95 13.78 -3.34
CA GLN A 114 17.02 14.90 -3.51
C GLN A 114 15.64 14.55 -2.97
N LYS A 115 14.97 15.55 -2.39
CA LYS A 115 13.59 15.39 -1.92
C LYS A 115 12.63 15.13 -3.07
N VAL A 116 11.72 14.18 -2.88
CA VAL A 116 10.65 13.91 -3.85
C VAL A 116 9.73 15.13 -3.92
N LYS A 117 9.41 15.56 -5.16
CA LYS A 117 8.48 16.67 -5.38
C LYS A 117 7.06 16.24 -4.94
N PRO A 118 6.34 17.05 -4.15
CA PRO A 118 4.98 16.74 -3.69
C PRO A 118 3.93 16.98 -4.78
N ILE A 119 4.03 16.25 -5.89
CA ILE A 119 3.11 16.35 -7.03
C ILE A 119 2.15 15.17 -6.97
N TYR A 120 0.87 15.45 -6.77
CA TYR A 120 -0.14 14.44 -6.53
C TYR A 120 -1.15 14.39 -7.68
N LEU A 121 -1.01 13.40 -8.56
CA LEU A 121 -2.02 13.14 -9.57
C LEU A 121 -3.16 12.31 -8.97
N THR A 122 -4.38 12.62 -9.39
CA THR A 122 -5.60 11.93 -8.95
C THR A 122 -5.86 10.66 -9.73
N LYS A 123 -5.42 10.61 -11.01
CA LYS A 123 -5.59 9.48 -11.93
C LYS A 123 -4.31 9.24 -12.72
N LEU A 124 -4.13 8.01 -13.22
CA LEU A 124 -3.11 7.71 -14.21
C LEU A 124 -3.50 8.28 -15.58
N PRO A 125 -2.52 8.71 -16.41
CA PRO A 125 -2.78 9.02 -17.82
C PRO A 125 -3.39 7.80 -18.53
N ARG A 126 -4.50 7.99 -19.24
CA ARG A 126 -5.20 6.87 -19.91
C ARG A 126 -4.40 6.28 -21.06
N ASP A 127 -3.56 7.08 -21.66
CA ASP A 127 -2.67 6.76 -22.77
C ASP A 127 -1.26 6.30 -22.33
N LEU A 128 -1.10 5.92 -21.05
CA LEU A 128 0.19 5.43 -20.54
C LEU A 128 0.76 4.28 -21.37
N ASN A 129 -0.10 3.49 -22.01
CA ASN A 129 0.28 2.41 -22.91
C ASN A 129 0.91 2.88 -24.23
N THR A 130 0.59 4.08 -24.68
CA THR A 130 1.04 4.61 -25.98
C THR A 130 2.48 5.09 -25.94
N LEU A 131 3.06 5.27 -24.75
CA LEU A 131 4.48 5.52 -24.61
C LEU A 131 5.26 4.31 -25.15
N GLY A 132 5.76 4.42 -26.36
CA GLY A 132 6.48 3.35 -27.07
C GLY A 132 7.75 2.85 -26.35
N ASN A 133 8.33 3.67 -25.47
CA ASN A 133 9.50 3.35 -24.70
C ASN A 133 9.10 2.79 -23.31
N THR A 134 9.30 1.49 -23.12
CA THR A 134 9.01 0.80 -21.85
C THR A 134 9.71 1.44 -20.65
N LYS A 135 10.92 1.94 -20.80
CA LYS A 135 11.67 2.63 -19.72
C LYS A 135 10.98 3.93 -19.32
N LYS A 136 10.64 4.78 -20.29
CA LYS A 136 9.91 6.04 -20.04
C LYS A 136 8.57 5.79 -19.34
N LYS A 137 7.81 4.77 -19.76
CA LYS A 137 6.55 4.36 -19.16
C LYS A 137 6.73 3.97 -17.67
N ARG A 138 7.72 3.14 -17.37
CA ARG A 138 8.02 2.72 -15.99
C ARG A 138 8.48 3.90 -15.12
N GLU A 139 9.33 4.75 -15.64
CA GLU A 139 9.78 5.97 -14.95
C GLU A 139 8.61 6.89 -14.64
N LEU A 140 7.72 7.13 -15.59
CA LEU A 140 6.53 7.96 -15.40
C LEU A 140 5.60 7.36 -14.34
N PHE A 141 5.34 6.06 -14.38
CA PHE A 141 4.56 5.37 -13.37
C PHE A 141 5.16 5.55 -11.97
N ILE A 142 6.48 5.38 -11.81
CA ILE A 142 7.17 5.59 -10.54
C ILE A 142 7.07 7.05 -10.11
N LYS A 143 7.32 8.02 -11.01
CA LYS A 143 7.21 9.45 -10.70
C LYS A 143 5.81 9.82 -10.18
N ILE A 144 4.76 9.20 -10.71
CA ILE A 144 3.37 9.42 -10.26
C ILE A 144 3.10 8.82 -8.88
N LEU A 145 3.53 7.59 -8.63
CA LEU A 145 3.18 6.88 -7.39
C LEU A 145 4.06 7.23 -6.20
N LEU A 146 5.34 7.49 -6.44
CA LEU A 146 6.32 7.72 -5.38
C LEU A 146 5.90 8.82 -4.39
N PRO A 147 5.47 10.02 -4.81
CA PRO A 147 5.04 11.05 -3.88
C PRO A 147 3.81 10.63 -3.07
N LEU A 148 2.88 9.85 -3.66
CA LEU A 148 1.69 9.36 -2.96
C LEU A 148 2.04 8.38 -1.84
N VAL A 149 2.97 7.47 -2.10
CA VAL A 149 3.45 6.48 -1.12
C VAL A 149 4.18 7.16 0.03
N ILE A 150 5.05 8.14 -0.30
CA ILE A 150 5.80 8.91 0.71
C ILE A 150 4.85 9.72 1.58
N ASP A 151 3.88 10.43 1.00
CA ASP A 151 2.93 11.24 1.75
C ASP A 151 2.10 10.38 2.72
N GLU A 152 1.63 9.23 2.26
CA GLU A 152 0.89 8.30 3.14
C GLU A 152 1.78 7.69 4.23
N ASN A 153 3.07 7.47 3.99
CA ASN A 153 4.03 7.07 5.02
C ASN A 153 4.32 8.20 6.02
N ASN A 154 4.47 9.44 5.55
CA ASN A 154 4.69 10.59 6.41
C ASN A 154 3.53 10.77 7.40
N LYS A 155 2.28 10.62 6.95
CA LYS A 155 1.11 10.64 7.84
C LYS A 155 1.19 9.59 8.95
N ILE A 156 1.64 8.38 8.62
CA ILE A 156 1.84 7.34 9.65
C ILE A 156 2.94 7.76 10.62
N LEU A 157 4.05 8.31 10.14
CA LEU A 157 5.14 8.77 11.00
C LEU A 157 4.68 9.88 11.94
N ASP A 158 3.88 10.83 11.45
CA ASP A 158 3.30 11.89 12.27
C ASP A 158 2.37 11.33 13.34
N ASP A 159 1.48 10.41 12.97
CA ASP A 159 0.61 9.71 13.91
C ASP A 159 1.40 8.88 14.92
N ARG A 160 2.46 8.21 14.49
CA ARG A 160 3.36 7.45 15.34
C ARG A 160 4.10 8.35 16.33
N ASN A 161 4.61 9.49 15.88
CA ASN A 161 5.23 10.49 16.74
C ASN A 161 4.23 11.04 17.77
N LYS A 162 3.00 11.31 17.34
CA LYS A 162 1.92 11.73 18.25
C LYS A 162 1.59 10.63 19.27
N LEU A 163 1.53 9.37 18.85
CA LEU A 163 1.31 8.23 19.75
C LEU A 163 2.39 8.19 20.85
N PHE A 164 3.67 8.27 20.49
CA PHE A 164 4.76 8.24 21.48
C PHE A 164 4.73 9.45 22.42
N LYS A 165 4.38 10.65 21.91
CA LYS A 165 4.18 11.82 22.77
C LYS A 165 3.03 11.61 23.79
N ILE A 166 1.95 10.96 23.37
CA ILE A 166 0.82 10.65 24.26
C ILE A 166 1.23 9.61 25.33
N LEU A 167 1.95 8.55 24.89
CA LEU A 167 2.40 7.49 25.80
C LEU A 167 3.45 7.96 26.84
N GLY A 168 4.22 8.98 26.50
CA GLY A 168 5.21 9.57 27.43
C GLY A 168 4.64 10.54 28.46
N LYS A 169 3.30 10.71 28.55
CA LYS A 169 2.63 11.60 29.50
C LYS A 169 2.04 10.83 30.66
N ASN A 170 2.08 11.42 31.86
CA ASN A 170 1.40 10.87 33.04
C ASN A 170 -0.14 10.96 32.91
N PHE A 171 -0.64 11.99 32.22
CA PHE A 171 -2.09 12.21 32.02
C PHE A 171 -2.37 12.61 30.58
N ASN A 172 -3.39 12.01 30.00
CA ASN A 172 -3.85 12.29 28.65
C ASN A 172 -5.09 13.19 28.68
N THR A 173 -5.12 14.20 27.81
CA THR A 173 -6.27 15.06 27.61
C THR A 173 -7.46 14.28 27.01
N VAL A 174 -8.67 14.84 27.09
CA VAL A 174 -9.85 14.24 26.44
C VAL A 174 -9.64 14.08 24.94
N GLY A 175 -9.07 15.08 24.26
CA GLY A 175 -8.79 15.03 22.84
C GLY A 175 -7.79 13.90 22.47
N GLU A 176 -6.76 13.68 23.29
CA GLU A 176 -5.80 12.59 23.09
C GLU A 176 -6.45 11.22 23.28
N ARG A 177 -7.33 11.05 24.26
CA ARG A 177 -8.09 9.79 24.44
C ARG A 177 -9.03 9.53 23.26
N ILE A 178 -9.71 10.55 22.74
CA ILE A 178 -10.56 10.43 21.54
C ILE A 178 -9.70 10.07 20.33
N TRP A 179 -8.53 10.71 20.15
CA TRP A 179 -7.61 10.39 19.07
C TRP A 179 -7.12 8.93 19.15
N LEU A 180 -6.70 8.45 20.31
CA LEU A 180 -6.31 7.05 20.53
C LEU A 180 -7.44 6.08 20.16
N LYS A 181 -8.69 6.37 20.62
CA LYS A 181 -9.85 5.53 20.30
C LYS A 181 -10.08 5.43 18.78
N ARG A 182 -9.93 6.56 18.05
CA ARG A 182 -10.00 6.55 16.59
C ARG A 182 -8.88 5.71 15.96
N ARG A 183 -7.64 5.81 16.46
CA ARG A 183 -6.52 5.00 15.94
C ARG A 183 -6.70 3.52 16.23
N PHE A 184 -7.16 3.12 17.42
CA PHE A 184 -7.50 1.72 17.69
C PHE A 184 -8.52 1.18 16.69
N LYS A 185 -9.58 1.94 16.39
CA LYS A 185 -10.58 1.55 15.39
C LYS A 185 -9.98 1.44 14.00
N GLU A 186 -9.21 2.42 13.55
CA GLU A 186 -8.59 2.47 12.22
C GLU A 186 -7.64 1.29 12.00
N TYR A 187 -6.82 0.98 13.00
CA TYR A 187 -5.86 -0.12 12.95
C TYR A 187 -6.44 -1.46 13.41
N LYS A 188 -7.77 -1.55 13.63
CA LYS A 188 -8.51 -2.77 14.03
C LYS A 188 -7.93 -3.43 15.29
N VAL A 189 -7.58 -2.63 16.30
CA VAL A 189 -7.10 -3.07 17.60
C VAL A 189 -8.26 -2.97 18.60
N GLU A 190 -9.12 -3.98 18.63
CA GLU A 190 -10.37 -3.97 19.40
C GLU A 190 -10.14 -4.02 20.91
N ASP A 191 -9.10 -4.73 21.35
CA ASP A 191 -8.67 -4.86 22.74
C ASP A 191 -7.93 -3.63 23.29
N GLN A 192 -7.77 -2.58 22.48
CA GLN A 192 -7.06 -1.35 22.82
C GLN A 192 -5.61 -1.58 23.30
N ASP A 193 -4.98 -2.68 22.86
CA ASP A 193 -3.59 -3.00 23.15
C ASP A 193 -2.66 -2.01 22.43
N LEU A 194 -1.92 -1.23 23.21
CA LEU A 194 -0.98 -0.23 22.70
C LEU A 194 0.22 -0.86 21.97
N SER A 195 0.64 -2.06 22.36
CA SER A 195 1.74 -2.77 21.68
C SER A 195 1.31 -3.20 20.29
N LYS A 196 0.09 -3.72 20.15
CA LYS A 196 -0.51 -4.04 18.84
C LYS A 196 -0.70 -2.79 17.99
N LEU A 197 -1.18 -1.69 18.59
CA LEU A 197 -1.32 -0.42 17.88
C LEU A 197 0.04 0.08 17.38
N LYS A 198 1.07 0.08 18.23
CA LYS A 198 2.44 0.47 17.88
C LYS A 198 3.02 -0.39 16.74
N MET A 199 2.74 -1.70 16.74
CA MET A 199 3.18 -2.62 15.70
C MET A 199 2.45 -2.38 14.36
N ARG A 200 1.13 -2.13 14.40
CA ARG A 200 0.30 -1.90 13.21
C ARG A 200 0.48 -0.51 12.62
N MET A 201 0.65 0.51 13.44
CA MET A 201 0.84 1.90 13.03
C MET A 201 2.30 2.15 12.61
N ASP A 202 2.73 1.60 11.48
CA ASP A 202 4.08 1.84 10.94
C ASP A 202 4.09 1.86 9.40
N ILE A 203 5.15 2.42 8.83
CA ILE A 203 5.32 2.64 7.40
C ILE A 203 5.38 1.33 6.61
N ILE A 204 5.05 1.41 5.33
CA ILE A 204 5.34 0.37 4.36
C ILE A 204 6.56 0.81 3.54
N PRO A 205 7.62 -0.02 3.40
CA PRO A 205 8.76 0.33 2.57
C PRO A 205 8.31 0.78 1.18
N VAL A 206 8.82 1.93 0.75
CA VAL A 206 8.45 2.53 -0.54
C VAL A 206 8.69 1.56 -1.70
N SER A 207 9.82 0.85 -1.67
CA SER A 207 10.18 -0.15 -2.70
C SER A 207 9.16 -1.29 -2.80
N ILE A 208 8.64 -1.80 -1.66
CA ILE A 208 7.60 -2.84 -1.66
C ILE A 208 6.32 -2.29 -2.27
N ALA A 209 5.87 -1.11 -1.82
CA ALA A 209 4.64 -0.51 -2.34
C ALA A 209 4.71 -0.26 -3.85
N LEU A 210 5.83 0.30 -4.35
CA LEU A 210 6.02 0.54 -5.78
C LEU A 210 6.11 -0.77 -6.58
N ALA A 211 6.83 -1.77 -6.09
CA ALA A 211 6.98 -3.05 -6.76
C ALA A 211 5.64 -3.80 -6.86
N GLN A 212 4.86 -3.85 -5.79
CA GLN A 212 3.53 -4.46 -5.81
C GLN A 212 2.56 -3.70 -6.70
N ALA A 213 2.53 -2.37 -6.62
CA ALA A 213 1.71 -1.57 -7.54
C ALA A 213 2.08 -1.81 -9.00
N ALA A 214 3.37 -1.88 -9.34
CA ALA A 214 3.83 -2.13 -10.71
C ALA A 214 3.41 -3.52 -11.20
N ASN A 215 3.56 -4.55 -10.37
CA ASN A 215 3.19 -5.93 -10.70
C ASN A 215 1.67 -6.08 -10.86
N GLU A 216 0.89 -5.67 -9.87
CA GLU A 216 -0.56 -5.84 -9.84
C GLU A 216 -1.30 -5.01 -10.91
N SER A 217 -0.78 -3.82 -11.23
CA SER A 217 -1.40 -2.94 -12.21
C SER A 217 -0.82 -3.06 -13.62
N GLY A 218 0.19 -3.92 -13.84
CA GLY A 218 0.93 -3.98 -15.10
C GLY A 218 1.59 -2.63 -15.43
N TRP A 219 2.26 -2.02 -14.45
CA TRP A 219 2.84 -0.67 -14.55
C TRP A 219 1.79 0.41 -14.86
N GLY A 220 0.61 0.26 -14.27
CA GLY A 220 -0.49 1.21 -14.43
C GLY A 220 -1.28 1.08 -15.73
N THR A 221 -1.06 0.03 -16.51
CA THR A 221 -1.69 -0.14 -17.82
C THR A 221 -2.93 -1.04 -17.79
N SER A 222 -3.18 -1.72 -16.68
CA SER A 222 -4.37 -2.56 -16.55
C SER A 222 -5.66 -1.72 -16.57
N ARG A 223 -6.73 -2.30 -17.09
CA ARG A 223 -8.06 -1.67 -17.08
C ARG A 223 -8.49 -1.21 -15.69
N PHE A 224 -8.23 -2.03 -14.68
CA PHE A 224 -8.59 -1.71 -13.30
C PHE A 224 -7.81 -0.49 -12.75
N ALA A 225 -6.54 -0.35 -13.12
CA ALA A 225 -5.74 0.81 -12.74
C ALA A 225 -6.21 2.09 -13.45
N LEU A 226 -6.53 2.01 -14.74
CA LEU A 226 -6.91 3.16 -15.55
C LEU A 226 -8.35 3.64 -15.28
N GLU A 227 -9.30 2.70 -15.14
CA GLU A 227 -10.73 3.02 -14.94
C GLU A 227 -11.07 3.20 -13.46
N GLY A 228 -10.41 2.45 -12.56
CA GLY A 228 -10.78 2.37 -11.15
C GLY A 228 -9.70 2.81 -10.17
N ASN A 229 -8.58 3.37 -10.62
CA ASN A 229 -7.42 3.69 -9.75
C ASN A 229 -6.98 2.50 -8.87
N ALA A 230 -7.29 1.25 -9.28
CA ALA A 230 -7.04 0.03 -8.52
C ALA A 230 -5.61 -0.46 -8.76
N LEU A 231 -4.65 0.10 -8.04
CA LEU A 231 -3.22 -0.17 -8.24
C LEU A 231 -2.75 -1.50 -7.65
N PHE A 232 -3.48 -2.06 -6.67
CA PHE A 232 -3.05 -3.22 -5.87
C PHE A 232 -4.04 -4.39 -5.94
N GLY A 233 -4.95 -4.42 -6.92
CA GLY A 233 -5.84 -5.54 -7.17
C GLY A 233 -6.76 -5.93 -6.00
N GLN A 234 -7.08 -5.02 -5.10
CA GLN A 234 -7.89 -5.32 -3.92
C GLN A 234 -9.32 -5.71 -4.31
N TRP A 235 -9.82 -6.78 -3.70
CA TRP A 235 -11.16 -7.29 -3.97
C TRP A 235 -12.21 -6.69 -3.05
N THR A 236 -13.44 -6.65 -3.55
CA THR A 236 -14.63 -6.25 -2.79
C THR A 236 -15.85 -7.06 -3.22
N TRP A 237 -16.74 -7.31 -2.28
CA TRP A 237 -18.07 -7.89 -2.54
C TRP A 237 -19.17 -6.82 -2.56
N SER A 238 -18.79 -5.55 -2.41
CA SER A 238 -19.72 -4.42 -2.47
C SER A 238 -20.14 -4.09 -3.92
N LYS A 239 -21.19 -3.28 -4.06
CA LYS A 239 -21.63 -2.77 -5.39
C LYS A 239 -20.56 -1.87 -6.04
N LYS A 240 -19.64 -1.27 -5.25
CA LYS A 240 -18.57 -0.39 -5.74
C LYS A 240 -17.37 -1.20 -6.19
N GLY A 241 -17.31 -1.60 -7.45
CA GLY A 241 -16.19 -2.33 -8.01
C GLY A 241 -16.35 -2.62 -9.49
N ILE A 242 -15.23 -2.92 -10.17
CA ILE A 242 -15.20 -3.34 -11.57
C ILE A 242 -15.16 -4.87 -11.61
N THR A 243 -16.09 -5.46 -12.36
CA THR A 243 -16.14 -6.91 -12.58
C THR A 243 -15.03 -7.33 -13.56
N PRO A 244 -14.25 -8.40 -13.25
CA PRO A 244 -13.30 -8.99 -14.19
C PRO A 244 -14.02 -9.47 -15.47
N LYS A 245 -13.40 -9.27 -16.66
CA LYS A 245 -14.05 -9.64 -17.94
C LYS A 245 -14.34 -11.14 -18.06
N ASN A 246 -13.45 -11.99 -17.51
CA ASN A 246 -13.52 -13.45 -17.60
C ASN A 246 -13.85 -14.06 -16.22
N GLN A 247 -14.72 -13.40 -15.45
CA GLN A 247 -15.12 -13.91 -14.15
C GLN A 247 -16.02 -15.13 -14.31
N ASP A 248 -15.74 -16.18 -13.52
CA ASP A 248 -16.63 -17.33 -13.39
C ASP A 248 -18.02 -16.86 -12.94
N PRO A 249 -19.14 -17.34 -13.55
CA PRO A 249 -20.50 -16.97 -13.16
C PRO A 249 -20.82 -17.18 -11.68
N ASN A 250 -20.12 -18.11 -11.02
CA ASN A 250 -20.27 -18.41 -9.59
C ASN A 250 -19.48 -17.47 -8.68
N GLN A 251 -18.63 -16.60 -9.23
CA GLN A 251 -17.83 -15.65 -8.45
C GLN A 251 -18.48 -14.26 -8.47
N THR A 252 -18.63 -13.67 -7.28
CA THR A 252 -19.30 -12.37 -7.11
C THR A 252 -18.35 -11.24 -6.72
N HIS A 253 -17.06 -11.55 -6.53
CA HIS A 253 -16.06 -10.53 -6.17
C HIS A 253 -15.80 -9.56 -7.33
N LYS A 254 -15.46 -8.34 -6.97
CA LYS A 254 -15.10 -7.27 -7.90
C LYS A 254 -13.75 -6.69 -7.49
N VAL A 255 -13.08 -6.03 -8.41
CA VAL A 255 -11.90 -5.20 -8.06
C VAL A 255 -12.39 -3.87 -7.51
N LEU A 256 -11.95 -3.52 -6.31
CA LEU A 256 -12.32 -2.28 -5.62
C LEU A 256 -11.85 -1.07 -6.41
N VAL A 257 -12.74 -0.09 -6.60
CA VAL A 257 -12.44 1.18 -7.27
C VAL A 257 -12.24 2.31 -6.27
N PHE A 258 -11.39 3.25 -6.64
CA PHE A 258 -11.06 4.42 -5.83
C PHE A 258 -11.27 5.70 -6.64
N GLN A 259 -11.73 6.76 -5.98
CA GLN A 259 -11.90 8.06 -6.63
C GLN A 259 -10.58 8.67 -7.08
N VAL A 260 -9.52 8.47 -6.27
CA VAL A 260 -8.17 8.98 -6.53
C VAL A 260 -7.11 7.92 -6.25
N LEU A 261 -5.96 8.01 -6.93
CA LEU A 261 -4.82 7.09 -6.74
C LEU A 261 -4.36 6.98 -5.28
N LYS A 262 -4.36 8.10 -4.57
CA LYS A 262 -3.96 8.16 -3.16
C LYS A 262 -4.84 7.30 -2.26
N ALA A 263 -6.13 7.18 -2.54
CA ALA A 263 -7.04 6.32 -1.80
C ALA A 263 -6.69 4.84 -1.97
N SER A 264 -6.26 4.42 -3.17
CA SER A 264 -5.76 3.06 -3.41
C SER A 264 -4.49 2.77 -2.61
N VAL A 265 -3.53 3.71 -2.58
CA VAL A 265 -2.30 3.59 -1.78
C VAL A 265 -2.63 3.49 -0.29
N ARG A 266 -3.56 4.33 0.22
CA ARG A 266 -4.01 4.30 1.61
C ARG A 266 -4.66 2.96 1.96
N ALA A 267 -5.56 2.46 1.12
CA ALA A 267 -6.24 1.18 1.33
C ALA A 267 -5.25 0.00 1.34
N TYR A 268 -4.29 -0.03 0.42
CA TYR A 268 -3.21 -1.01 0.41
C TYR A 268 -2.41 -1.00 1.71
N LYS A 269 -1.96 0.17 2.13
CA LYS A 269 -1.22 0.37 3.37
C LYS A 269 -2.01 -0.09 4.60
N ASN A 270 -3.30 0.25 4.67
CA ASN A 270 -4.18 -0.21 5.73
C ASN A 270 -4.32 -1.74 5.73
N ASN A 271 -4.40 -2.36 4.56
CA ASN A 271 -4.47 -3.82 4.45
C ASN A 271 -3.23 -4.49 5.04
N LEU A 272 -2.02 -4.08 4.66
CA LEU A 272 -0.78 -4.62 5.22
C LEU A 272 -0.67 -4.41 6.74
N ASN A 273 -1.17 -3.27 7.20
CA ASN A 273 -1.10 -2.90 8.61
C ASN A 273 -2.16 -3.57 9.49
N THR A 274 -3.25 -4.09 8.93
CA THR A 274 -4.38 -4.58 9.73
C THR A 274 -4.78 -6.03 9.46
N HIS A 275 -4.63 -6.53 8.23
CA HIS A 275 -5.10 -7.86 7.86
C HIS A 275 -4.22 -8.96 8.48
N SER A 276 -4.84 -10.06 8.92
CA SER A 276 -4.16 -11.16 9.63
C SER A 276 -3.06 -11.81 8.80
N ALA A 277 -3.26 -11.97 7.49
CA ALA A 277 -2.28 -12.56 6.58
C ALA A 277 -0.90 -11.86 6.58
N TYR A 278 -0.82 -10.61 7.04
CA TYR A 278 0.42 -9.85 7.11
C TYR A 278 0.97 -9.71 8.54
N SER A 279 0.62 -10.62 9.46
CA SER A 279 1.15 -10.59 10.84
C SER A 279 2.67 -10.72 10.87
N GLU A 280 3.23 -11.69 10.16
CA GLU A 280 4.68 -11.94 10.10
C GLU A 280 5.44 -10.74 9.52
N PHE A 281 4.90 -10.11 8.47
CA PHE A 281 5.45 -8.87 7.93
C PHE A 281 5.54 -7.77 8.99
N ARG A 282 4.48 -7.59 9.79
CA ARG A 282 4.45 -6.56 10.84
C ARG A 282 5.41 -6.88 11.98
N GLU A 283 5.51 -8.14 12.38
CA GLU A 283 6.44 -8.61 13.42
C GLU A 283 7.89 -8.41 12.97
N ALA A 284 8.23 -8.82 11.76
CA ALA A 284 9.56 -8.59 11.20
C ALA A 284 9.91 -7.11 11.12
N ARG A 285 8.95 -6.27 10.71
CA ARG A 285 9.13 -4.81 10.68
C ARG A 285 9.31 -4.22 12.09
N ALA A 286 8.54 -4.70 13.08
CA ALA A 286 8.69 -4.28 14.47
C ALA A 286 10.06 -4.66 15.03
N LYS A 287 10.57 -5.86 14.70
CA LYS A 287 11.90 -6.29 15.09
C LYS A 287 13.00 -5.39 14.52
N LEU A 288 12.90 -4.98 13.25
CA LEU A 288 13.84 -4.00 12.67
C LEU A 288 13.86 -2.69 13.47
N ARG A 289 12.69 -2.24 13.97
CA ARG A 289 12.60 -1.05 14.84
C ARG A 289 13.27 -1.27 16.20
N GLU A 290 13.07 -2.40 16.82
CA GLU A 290 13.70 -2.78 18.09
C GLU A 290 15.22 -2.84 17.97
N ASP A 291 15.70 -3.43 16.87
CA ASP A 291 17.12 -3.52 16.52
C ASP A 291 17.73 -2.18 16.05
N LYS A 292 16.93 -1.08 16.03
CA LYS A 292 17.33 0.25 15.52
C LYS A 292 17.84 0.22 14.08
N ARG A 293 17.36 -0.75 13.29
CA ARG A 293 17.69 -0.90 11.88
C ARG A 293 16.73 -0.11 11.00
N ASN A 294 17.19 0.26 9.81
CA ASN A 294 16.33 0.88 8.81
C ASN A 294 15.31 -0.13 8.29
N ILE A 295 14.06 0.32 8.10
CA ILE A 295 13.02 -0.49 7.48
C ILE A 295 13.20 -0.41 5.96
N ILE A 296 13.89 -1.38 5.38
CA ILE A 296 14.12 -1.50 3.95
C ILE A 296 13.32 -2.66 3.35
N GLY A 297 12.91 -2.51 2.10
CA GLY A 297 12.03 -3.50 1.45
C GLY A 297 12.66 -4.88 1.33
N SER A 298 13.95 -4.96 1.01
CA SER A 298 14.67 -6.23 0.85
C SER A 298 14.61 -7.14 2.09
N ASP A 299 14.54 -6.58 3.29
CA ASP A 299 14.49 -7.34 4.54
C ASP A 299 13.08 -7.92 4.80
N LEU A 300 12.06 -7.39 4.12
CA LEU A 300 10.65 -7.69 4.36
C LEU A 300 9.93 -8.40 3.19
N THR A 301 10.61 -8.63 2.06
CA THR A 301 9.98 -9.24 0.86
C THR A 301 9.67 -10.72 0.99
N LYS A 302 10.14 -11.39 2.03
CA LYS A 302 9.91 -12.82 2.25
C LYS A 302 8.65 -13.12 3.10
N TYR A 303 8.00 -12.08 3.61
CA TYR A 303 6.84 -12.19 4.49
C TYR A 303 5.51 -11.81 3.77
#